data_1553d74005aa214f91754fd56cce5547
#
_entry.id   1553d74005aa214f91754fd56cce5547
#
_cell.length_a   1.000
_cell.length_b   1.000
_cell.length_c   1.000
_cell.angle_alpha   90.00
_cell.angle_beta   90.00
_cell.angle_gamma   90.00
#
_symmetry.space_group_name_H-M   'P 1'
#
loop_
_entity.id
_entity.type
_entity.pdbx_description
1 polymer ?
#
loop_
_entity_poly.entity_id
_entity_poly.type
_entity_poly.pdbx_seq_one_letter_code
_entity_poly.pdbx_strand_id
1 'polypeptide(L)'
;MKTLVSTSAAPSSPLYSQGVTAGPFLFVSGMTGTDVRTGQLAGPTIQAQTAQALRNCLAIVEAGGGRLSDIVQVTVLLSRPEDFAGMNEAYAEFFPTEPPARAVTKLGVELPNVLVSVMLTAYLDRV
;
A
#
# COMPACT_ATOMS: atom_id res chain seq x y z
N MET A 1 -0.41 21.65 -9.95
CA MET A 1 0.17 21.78 -8.60
C MET A 1 -0.17 20.55 -7.79
N LYS A 2 0.80 20.02 -7.07
CA LYS A 2 0.56 18.85 -6.23
C LYS A 2 -0.05 19.24 -4.90
N THR A 3 -0.84 18.34 -4.33
CA THR A 3 -1.40 18.49 -2.98
C THR A 3 -0.97 17.27 -2.16
N LEU A 4 -0.55 17.52 -0.92
CA LEU A 4 -0.12 16.46 -0.02
C LEU A 4 -1.33 15.86 0.69
N VAL A 5 -1.34 14.53 0.81
CA VAL A 5 -2.37 13.79 1.55
C VAL A 5 -1.72 13.17 2.77
N SER A 6 -2.31 13.36 3.94
CA SER A 6 -1.82 12.78 5.18
C SER A 6 -2.97 12.27 6.03
N THR A 7 -2.70 11.22 6.80
CA THR A 7 -3.68 10.63 7.71
C THR A 7 -2.96 9.97 8.88
N SER A 8 -3.59 10.00 10.05
CA SER A 8 -3.09 9.27 11.22
C SER A 8 -3.39 7.77 11.14
N ALA A 9 -4.19 7.35 10.15
CA ALA A 9 -4.59 5.94 9.99
C ALA A 9 -3.56 5.10 9.23
N ALA A 10 -2.42 5.68 8.82
CA ALA A 10 -1.35 4.97 8.13
C ALA A 10 0.00 5.45 8.65
N PRO A 11 1.07 4.65 8.50
CA PRO A 11 2.41 5.07 8.89
C PRO A 11 2.86 6.33 8.16
N SER A 12 3.66 7.15 8.84
CA SER A 12 4.18 8.39 8.27
C SER A 12 5.67 8.55 8.57
N SER A 13 6.31 9.42 7.82
CA SER A 13 7.74 9.73 7.98
C SER A 13 7.98 11.16 7.50
N PRO A 14 8.94 11.87 8.08
CA PRO A 14 9.33 13.18 7.55
C PRO A 14 10.08 13.11 6.22
N LEU A 15 10.46 11.89 5.79
CA LEU A 15 11.25 11.71 4.56
C LEU A 15 10.38 11.66 3.30
N TYR A 16 9.06 11.46 3.45
CA TYR A 16 8.16 11.37 2.30
C TYR A 16 6.74 11.75 2.71
N SER A 17 5.95 12.16 1.72
CA SER A 17 4.50 12.34 1.91
C SER A 17 3.82 10.97 1.78
N GLN A 18 2.81 10.71 2.58
CA GLN A 18 2.06 9.46 2.47
C GLN A 18 1.39 9.34 1.12
N GLY A 19 0.77 10.41 0.66
CA GLY A 19 0.16 10.48 -0.65
C GLY A 19 0.33 11.85 -1.26
N VAL A 20 0.29 11.89 -2.59
CA VAL A 20 0.40 13.14 -3.37
C VAL A 20 -0.63 13.08 -4.48
N THR A 21 -1.48 14.10 -4.58
CA THR A 21 -2.36 14.24 -5.73
C THR A 21 -1.74 15.16 -6.77
N ALA A 22 -1.88 14.78 -8.02
CA ALA A 22 -1.50 15.59 -9.18
C ALA A 22 -2.58 15.39 -10.24
N GLY A 23 -3.37 16.43 -10.50
CA GLY A 23 -4.57 16.28 -11.32
C GLY A 23 -5.53 15.29 -10.67
N PRO A 24 -6.07 14.34 -11.43
CA PRO A 24 -6.97 13.32 -10.88
C PRO A 24 -6.22 12.13 -10.26
N PHE A 25 -4.89 12.10 -10.32
CA PHE A 25 -4.13 10.97 -9.82
C PHE A 25 -3.69 11.17 -8.38
N LEU A 26 -3.76 10.09 -7.62
CA LEU A 26 -3.22 10.02 -6.26
C LEU A 26 -2.12 8.97 -6.25
N PHE A 27 -0.92 9.39 -5.87
CA PHE A 27 0.24 8.52 -5.74
C PHE A 27 0.47 8.22 -4.27
N VAL A 28 0.48 6.94 -3.92
CA VAL A 28 0.64 6.48 -2.54
C VAL A 28 2.04 5.93 -2.36
N SER A 29 2.76 6.43 -1.37
CA SER A 29 4.11 5.97 -1.02
C SER A 29 4.11 4.51 -0.58
N GLY A 30 5.27 3.87 -0.67
CA GLY A 30 5.45 2.49 -0.23
C GLY A 30 5.09 2.32 1.24
N MET A 31 4.19 1.39 1.53
CA MET A 31 3.73 1.08 2.89
C MET A 31 4.11 -0.34 3.25
N THR A 32 4.74 -0.50 4.40
CA THR A 32 4.95 -1.81 5.00
C THR A 32 3.69 -2.24 5.74
N GLY A 33 3.67 -3.48 6.22
CA GLY A 33 2.56 -3.98 7.02
C GLY A 33 2.60 -3.54 8.48
N THR A 34 2.99 -2.30 8.74
CA THR A 34 3.05 -1.75 10.09
C THR A 34 1.66 -1.31 10.53
N ASP A 35 1.26 -1.76 11.71
CA ASP A 35 0.01 -1.33 12.35
C ASP A 35 0.27 -0.05 13.13
N VAL A 36 -0.37 1.05 12.72
CA VAL A 36 -0.14 2.36 13.38
C VAL A 36 -0.56 2.37 14.84
N ARG A 37 -1.50 1.50 15.23
CA ARG A 37 -1.97 1.45 16.61
C ARG A 37 -0.90 0.91 17.56
N THR A 38 -0.02 0.06 17.08
CA THR A 38 1.04 -0.54 17.88
C THR A 38 2.43 -0.04 17.53
N GLY A 39 2.60 0.51 16.33
CA GLY A 39 3.90 0.89 15.79
C GLY A 39 4.73 -0.29 15.33
N GLN A 40 4.16 -1.49 15.31
CA GLN A 40 4.85 -2.73 14.94
C GLN A 40 4.20 -3.39 13.74
N LEU A 41 4.93 -4.32 13.10
CA LEU A 41 4.36 -5.12 12.03
C LEU A 41 3.13 -5.90 12.52
N ALA A 42 2.14 -6.06 11.65
CA ALA A 42 0.87 -6.72 11.98
C ALA A 42 1.05 -8.19 12.35
N GLY A 43 2.19 -8.78 12.01
CA GLY A 43 2.51 -10.15 12.36
C GLY A 43 3.73 -10.65 11.59
N PRO A 44 4.16 -11.89 11.86
CA PRO A 44 5.34 -12.47 11.20
C PRO A 44 5.04 -13.10 9.85
N THR A 45 3.77 -13.27 9.47
CA THR A 45 3.42 -13.94 8.21
C THR A 45 3.30 -12.95 7.07
N ILE A 46 3.57 -13.45 5.87
CA ILE A 46 3.41 -12.64 4.66
C ILE A 46 1.95 -12.24 4.47
N GLN A 47 0.99 -13.11 4.82
CA GLN A 47 -0.42 -12.81 4.68
C GLN A 47 -0.83 -11.62 5.57
N ALA A 48 -0.42 -11.64 6.85
CA ALA A 48 -0.74 -10.57 7.78
C ALA A 48 -0.10 -9.25 7.37
N GLN A 49 1.16 -9.28 6.93
CA GLN A 49 1.86 -8.06 6.52
C GLN A 49 1.29 -7.50 5.23
N THR A 50 0.96 -8.35 4.26
CA THR A 50 0.36 -7.89 3.00
C THR A 50 -1.00 -7.25 3.24
N ALA A 51 -1.85 -7.89 4.03
CA ALA A 51 -3.17 -7.35 4.35
C ALA A 51 -3.05 -5.97 5.01
N GLN A 52 -2.14 -5.82 5.97
CA GLN A 52 -1.96 -4.54 6.65
C GLN A 52 -1.35 -3.47 5.72
N ALA A 53 -0.38 -3.84 4.88
CA ALA A 53 0.22 -2.91 3.93
C ALA A 53 -0.84 -2.36 2.97
N LEU A 54 -1.72 -3.22 2.48
CA LEU A 54 -2.82 -2.81 1.60
C LEU A 54 -3.82 -1.92 2.33
N ARG A 55 -4.16 -2.24 3.59
CA ARG A 55 -5.03 -1.39 4.40
C ARG A 55 -4.42 0.00 4.63
N ASN A 56 -3.11 0.04 4.86
CA ASN A 56 -2.40 1.32 5.02
C ASN A 56 -2.50 2.17 3.76
N CYS A 57 -2.30 1.57 2.60
CA CYS A 57 -2.47 2.26 1.32
C CYS A 57 -3.91 2.75 1.13
N LEU A 58 -4.89 1.90 1.45
CA LEU A 58 -6.29 2.28 1.30
C LEU A 58 -6.67 3.45 2.22
N ALA A 59 -6.13 3.48 3.43
CA ALA A 59 -6.37 4.60 4.34
C ALA A 59 -5.91 5.93 3.72
N ILE A 60 -4.78 5.91 3.00
CA ILE A 60 -4.28 7.10 2.32
C ILE A 60 -5.16 7.45 1.12
N VAL A 61 -5.61 6.44 0.36
CA VAL A 61 -6.54 6.65 -0.76
C VAL A 61 -7.82 7.32 -0.24
N GLU A 62 -8.37 6.83 0.86
CA GLU A 62 -9.59 7.38 1.45
C GLU A 62 -9.37 8.79 1.97
N ALA A 63 -8.23 9.06 2.58
CA ALA A 63 -7.89 10.42 3.03
C ALA A 63 -7.78 11.39 1.85
N GLY A 64 -7.42 10.92 0.69
CA GLY A 64 -7.37 11.71 -0.54
C GLY A 64 -8.71 11.85 -1.25
N GLY A 65 -9.76 11.23 -0.73
CA GLY A 65 -11.10 11.31 -1.30
C GLY A 65 -11.45 10.16 -2.25
N GLY A 66 -10.62 9.12 -2.29
CA GLY A 66 -10.84 7.95 -3.14
C GLY A 66 -11.40 6.77 -2.38
N ARG A 67 -11.50 5.65 -3.07
CA ARG A 67 -11.97 4.38 -2.54
C ARG A 67 -11.25 3.23 -3.24
N LEU A 68 -11.49 2.02 -2.76
CA LEU A 68 -10.80 0.82 -3.28
C LEU A 68 -10.90 0.71 -4.80
N SER A 69 -12.09 0.95 -5.35
CA SER A 69 -12.32 0.81 -6.79
C SER A 69 -11.59 1.85 -7.65
N ASP A 70 -11.02 2.87 -7.02
CA ASP A 70 -10.25 3.90 -7.74
C ASP A 70 -8.79 3.50 -7.94
N ILE A 71 -8.33 2.44 -7.29
CA ILE A 71 -6.95 1.98 -7.42
C ILE A 71 -6.74 1.36 -8.78
N VAL A 72 -5.81 1.92 -9.56
CA VAL A 72 -5.58 1.49 -10.94
C VAL A 72 -4.27 0.73 -11.13
N GLN A 73 -3.31 0.91 -10.23
CA GLN A 73 -2.01 0.25 -10.33
C GLN A 73 -1.44 -0.01 -8.95
N VAL A 74 -0.88 -1.21 -8.77
CA VAL A 74 -0.22 -1.63 -7.52
C VAL A 74 1.14 -2.22 -7.85
N THR A 75 2.16 -1.82 -7.10
CA THR A 75 3.47 -2.46 -7.12
C THR A 75 3.70 -3.09 -5.76
N VAL A 76 3.94 -4.40 -5.75
CA VAL A 76 4.25 -5.16 -4.55
C VAL A 76 5.75 -5.47 -4.56
N LEU A 77 6.42 -5.13 -3.46
CA LEU A 77 7.85 -5.41 -3.29
C LEU A 77 8.01 -6.46 -2.20
N LEU A 78 8.60 -7.60 -2.57
CA LEU A 78 8.79 -8.73 -1.65
C LEU A 78 10.27 -8.85 -1.28
N SER A 79 10.53 -9.08 0.01
CA SER A 79 11.91 -9.33 0.45
C SER A 79 12.37 -10.76 0.14
N ARG A 80 11.44 -11.71 0.00
CA ARG A 80 11.75 -13.12 -0.27
C ARG A 80 10.85 -13.66 -1.37
N PRO A 81 11.41 -14.31 -2.41
CA PRO A 81 10.59 -14.84 -3.50
C PRO A 81 9.62 -15.94 -3.06
N GLU A 82 9.94 -16.69 -2.02
CA GLU A 82 9.08 -17.74 -1.51
C GLU A 82 7.76 -17.22 -0.92
N ASP A 83 7.65 -15.93 -0.65
CA ASP A 83 6.42 -15.33 -0.12
C ASP A 83 5.38 -14.98 -1.20
N PHE A 84 5.70 -15.26 -2.46
CA PHE A 84 4.83 -14.86 -3.57
C PHE A 84 3.42 -15.46 -3.45
N ALA A 85 3.31 -16.75 -3.19
CA ALA A 85 2.00 -17.41 -3.09
C ALA A 85 1.18 -16.89 -1.90
N GLY A 86 1.80 -16.72 -0.74
CA GLY A 86 1.12 -16.20 0.45
C GLY A 86 0.70 -14.75 0.30
N MET A 87 1.52 -13.95 -0.36
CA MET A 87 1.16 -12.57 -0.70
C MET A 87 -0.07 -12.55 -1.60
N ASN A 88 -0.11 -13.42 -2.61
CA ASN A 88 -1.24 -13.49 -3.52
C ASN A 88 -2.55 -13.87 -2.82
N GLU A 89 -2.50 -14.71 -1.78
CA GLU A 89 -3.68 -15.05 -0.99
C GLU A 89 -4.32 -13.81 -0.38
N ALA A 90 -3.54 -13.00 0.32
CA ALA A 90 -4.03 -11.78 0.95
C ALA A 90 -4.43 -10.73 -0.09
N TYR A 91 -3.68 -10.65 -1.18
CA TYR A 91 -3.96 -9.72 -2.26
C TYR A 91 -5.32 -10.02 -2.90
N ALA A 92 -5.61 -11.30 -3.17
CA ALA A 92 -6.88 -11.69 -3.77
C ALA A 92 -8.08 -11.40 -2.88
N GLU A 93 -7.92 -11.52 -1.56
CA GLU A 93 -8.97 -11.16 -0.62
C GLU A 93 -9.24 -9.66 -0.60
N PHE A 94 -8.18 -8.86 -0.78
CA PHE A 94 -8.31 -7.41 -0.78
C PHE A 94 -8.93 -6.89 -2.08
N PHE A 95 -8.62 -7.50 -3.21
CA PHE A 95 -9.15 -7.15 -4.54
C PHE A 95 -9.93 -8.34 -5.12
N PRO A 96 -11.13 -8.62 -4.61
CA PRO A 96 -11.87 -9.81 -5.07
C PRO A 96 -12.44 -9.68 -6.48
N THR A 97 -12.63 -8.46 -6.97
CA THR A 97 -13.19 -8.20 -8.31
C THR A 97 -12.42 -7.07 -8.98
N GLU A 98 -12.30 -7.14 -10.30
CA GLU A 98 -11.69 -6.11 -11.12
C GLU A 98 -10.35 -5.61 -10.55
N PRO A 99 -9.39 -6.51 -10.35
CA PRO A 99 -8.12 -6.11 -9.73
C PRO A 99 -7.37 -5.08 -10.58
N PRO A 100 -6.59 -4.20 -9.94
CA PRO A 100 -5.79 -3.22 -10.67
C PRO A 100 -4.65 -3.87 -11.46
N ALA A 101 -4.03 -3.10 -12.35
CA ALA A 101 -2.77 -3.50 -12.97
C ALA A 101 -1.72 -3.69 -11.87
N ARG A 102 -0.86 -4.70 -12.00
CA ARG A 102 0.09 -5.04 -10.94
C ARG A 102 1.45 -5.42 -11.46
N ALA A 103 2.48 -5.04 -10.71
CA ALA A 103 3.82 -5.61 -10.84
C ALA A 103 4.28 -6.10 -9.47
N VAL A 104 5.06 -7.18 -9.46
CA VAL A 104 5.70 -7.70 -8.25
C VAL A 104 7.19 -7.71 -8.49
N THR A 105 7.95 -7.11 -7.59
CA THR A 105 9.39 -7.01 -7.72
C THR A 105 10.06 -7.24 -6.36
N LYS A 106 11.38 -7.18 -6.33
CA LYS A 106 12.14 -7.43 -5.11
C LYS A 106 12.27 -6.17 -4.28
N LEU A 107 12.04 -6.29 -2.97
CA LEU A 107 12.37 -5.25 -2.01
C LEU A 107 13.87 -5.36 -1.74
N GLY A 108 14.65 -4.44 -2.34
CA GLY A 108 16.10 -4.49 -2.26
C GLY A 108 16.68 -3.94 -0.96
N VAL A 109 15.89 -3.15 -0.23
CA VAL A 109 16.31 -2.59 1.05
C VAL A 109 16.04 -3.61 2.16
N GLU A 110 17.02 -3.86 3.00
CA GLU A 110 16.85 -4.75 4.15
C GLU A 110 16.25 -3.98 5.32
N LEU A 111 15.00 -4.29 5.62
CA LEU A 111 14.29 -3.73 6.77
C LEU A 111 13.97 -4.90 7.71
N PRO A 112 14.34 -4.82 9.00
CA PRO A 112 14.18 -5.96 9.91
C PRO A 112 12.75 -6.49 9.94
N ASN A 113 12.58 -7.77 9.64
CA ASN A 113 11.32 -8.51 9.68
C ASN A 113 10.26 -8.02 8.69
N VAL A 114 10.57 -7.07 7.84
CA VAL A 114 9.65 -6.59 6.79
C VAL A 114 9.70 -7.54 5.61
N LEU A 115 8.57 -8.14 5.28
CA LEU A 115 8.45 -9.11 4.19
C LEU A 115 7.90 -8.47 2.92
N VAL A 116 7.20 -7.34 3.03
CA VAL A 116 6.51 -6.73 1.91
C VAL A 116 6.38 -5.22 2.09
N SER A 117 6.44 -4.51 0.99
CA SER A 117 6.05 -3.11 0.90
C SER A 117 5.14 -2.96 -0.32
N VAL A 118 4.15 -2.10 -0.23
CA VAL A 118 3.19 -1.89 -1.31
C VAL A 118 3.09 -0.41 -1.61
N MET A 119 3.19 -0.07 -2.88
CA MET A 119 2.88 1.28 -3.35
C MET A 119 1.82 1.20 -4.44
N LEU A 120 1.06 2.25 -4.63
CA LEU A 120 -0.01 2.22 -5.61
C LEU A 120 -0.39 3.60 -6.11
N THR A 121 -1.18 3.61 -7.19
CA THR A 121 -1.73 4.81 -7.79
C THR A 121 -3.25 4.64 -7.90
N ALA A 122 -3.98 5.68 -7.53
CA ALA A 122 -5.42 5.73 -7.69
C ALA A 122 -5.79 6.86 -8.66
N TYR A 123 -6.89 6.67 -9.37
CA TYR A 123 -7.46 7.69 -10.24
C TYR A 123 -8.74 8.20 -9.56
N LEU A 124 -8.72 9.46 -9.16
CA LEU A 124 -9.84 10.06 -8.46
C LEU A 124 -10.80 10.66 -9.49
N ASP A 125 -11.94 10.00 -9.65
CA ASP A 125 -12.97 10.50 -10.55
C ASP A 125 -13.74 11.59 -9.85
N ARG A 126 -13.26 12.81 -9.99
CA ARG A 126 -13.85 13.99 -9.36
C ARG A 126 -14.62 14.77 -10.40
N VAL A 127 -15.85 15.00 -10.10
CA VAL A 127 -16.73 15.81 -10.94
C VAL A 127 -16.78 17.23 -10.40
#